data_9bb8fed1cb84362c6978ecbf9f608b8f
#
_entry.id   9bb8fed1cb84362c6978ecbf9f608b8f
#
_cell.length_a   1.000
_cell.length_b   1.000
_cell.length_c   1.000
_cell.angle_alpha   90.00
_cell.angle_beta   90.00
_cell.angle_gamma   90.00
#
_symmetry.space_group_name_H-M   'P 1'
#
loop_
_entity.id
_entity.type
_entity.pdbx_description
1 polymer ?
#
loop_
_entity_poly.entity_id
_entity_poly.type
_entity_poly.pdbx_seq_one_letter_code
_entity_poly.pdbx_strand_id
1 'polypeptide(L)'
;MMAMRNTSVNRRRPKASGFTLLEVLIAMAIFSIISLASFSIFDTVFESDDKSKASNARLNELNRAFMVIERDMLQLARRTVRINGEAPSDKYLHMDDQGFFSETNALAFVRSGWSNPGYMLPRSDLQSVAYQLDDETLNRLHFNFVDPVVGAEPKVRPLITQVDDVKFEFYRQGKWQKELIGKNLPQALAIIIQTKDFGEIRRQFLIPGDQDKTSGDDDE
;
A
#
# COMPACT_ATOMS: atom_id res chain seq x y z
N MET A 1 -95.41 4.87 -47.20
CA MET A 1 -94.28 5.01 -48.15
C MET A 1 -93.30 5.95 -47.51
N MET A 2 -92.28 5.39 -46.86
CA MET A 2 -91.30 6.11 -45.95
C MET A 2 -89.96 6.13 -46.64
N ALA A 3 -89.51 7.30 -47.05
CA ALA A 3 -88.21 7.47 -47.75
C ALA A 3 -87.09 7.51 -46.77
N MET A 4 -86.14 6.53 -46.81
CA MET A 4 -84.94 6.52 -46.06
C MET A 4 -83.95 7.53 -46.68
N ARG A 5 -83.55 8.55 -45.90
CA ARG A 5 -82.48 9.50 -46.22
C ARG A 5 -81.15 8.88 -45.89
N ASN A 6 -80.35 8.55 -46.89
CA ASN A 6 -79.00 8.02 -46.75
C ASN A 6 -78.01 9.19 -46.58
N THR A 7 -77.50 9.41 -45.35
CA THR A 7 -76.52 10.43 -45.06
C THR A 7 -75.08 9.79 -45.18
N SER A 8 -74.49 10.04 -46.32
CA SER A 8 -73.05 9.64 -46.53
C SER A 8 -72.08 10.51 -45.70
N VAL A 9 -71.48 9.94 -44.67
CA VAL A 9 -70.47 10.58 -43.89
C VAL A 9 -69.15 10.59 -44.70
N ASN A 10 -68.79 11.78 -45.19
CA ASN A 10 -67.58 12.03 -45.96
C ASN A 10 -66.39 12.06 -45.00
N ARG A 11 -65.71 10.92 -44.75
CA ARG A 11 -64.46 10.84 -43.99
C ARG A 11 -63.31 11.46 -44.82
N ARG A 12 -62.97 12.71 -44.52
CA ARG A 12 -61.79 13.36 -45.06
C ARG A 12 -60.55 12.58 -44.55
N ARG A 13 -59.85 11.90 -45.44
CA ARG A 13 -58.56 11.30 -45.18
C ARG A 13 -57.57 12.42 -44.83
N PRO A 14 -56.86 12.35 -43.71
CA PRO A 14 -55.82 13.33 -43.41
C PRO A 14 -54.79 13.30 -44.55
N LYS A 15 -54.48 14.44 -45.10
CA LYS A 15 -53.36 14.57 -46.06
C LYS A 15 -52.07 14.21 -45.33
N ALA A 16 -51.40 13.17 -45.75
CA ALA A 16 -49.99 12.89 -45.30
C ALA A 16 -49.13 14.02 -45.79
N SER A 17 -48.65 14.86 -44.84
CA SER A 17 -47.68 15.88 -45.08
C SER A 17 -46.30 15.19 -45.05
N GLY A 18 -45.56 15.24 -46.14
CA GLY A 18 -44.16 14.75 -46.19
C GLY A 18 -43.22 15.70 -45.44
N PHE A 19 -42.11 15.18 -44.93
CA PHE A 19 -41.08 15.99 -44.30
C PHE A 19 -40.44 16.99 -45.26
N THR A 20 -40.20 18.20 -44.80
CA THR A 20 -39.46 19.21 -45.57
C THR A 20 -37.94 18.94 -45.48
N LEU A 21 -37.22 19.31 -46.55
CA LEU A 21 -35.75 19.22 -46.56
C LEU A 21 -35.11 19.97 -45.35
N LEU A 22 -35.69 21.11 -44.98
CA LEU A 22 -35.27 21.94 -43.86
C LEU A 22 -35.38 21.19 -42.52
N GLU A 23 -36.47 20.48 -42.32
CA GLU A 23 -36.74 19.69 -41.11
C GLU A 23 -35.69 18.56 -40.93
N VAL A 24 -35.31 17.88 -42.02
CA VAL A 24 -34.26 16.85 -42.00
C VAL A 24 -32.90 17.47 -41.70
N LEU A 25 -32.58 18.63 -42.28
CA LEU A 25 -31.30 19.31 -42.00
C LEU A 25 -31.21 19.76 -40.54
N ILE A 26 -32.26 20.30 -39.95
CA ILE A 26 -32.32 20.70 -38.54
C ILE A 26 -32.17 19.48 -37.63
N ALA A 27 -32.89 18.39 -37.95
CA ALA A 27 -32.81 17.15 -37.19
C ALA A 27 -31.37 16.56 -37.21
N MET A 28 -30.71 16.57 -38.37
CA MET A 28 -29.31 16.14 -38.49
C MET A 28 -28.36 17.04 -37.70
N ALA A 29 -28.57 18.35 -37.72
CA ALA A 29 -27.74 19.28 -36.95
C ALA A 29 -27.87 19.04 -35.43
N ILE A 30 -29.08 18.90 -34.94
CA ILE A 30 -29.35 18.62 -33.52
C ILE A 30 -28.77 17.25 -33.12
N PHE A 31 -28.97 16.22 -33.96
CA PHE A 31 -28.42 14.88 -33.72
C PHE A 31 -26.89 14.92 -33.64
N SER A 32 -26.22 15.66 -34.52
CA SER A 32 -24.78 15.80 -34.53
C SER A 32 -24.28 16.49 -33.26
N ILE A 33 -24.95 17.52 -32.75
CA ILE A 33 -24.60 18.22 -31.52
C ILE A 33 -24.76 17.28 -30.32
N ILE A 34 -25.86 16.55 -30.24
CA ILE A 34 -26.11 15.58 -29.17
C ILE A 34 -25.09 14.45 -29.20
N SER A 35 -24.72 13.95 -30.38
CA SER A 35 -23.73 12.91 -30.56
C SER A 35 -22.32 13.37 -30.09
N LEU A 36 -21.91 14.58 -30.45
CA LEU A 36 -20.64 15.16 -30.00
C LEU A 36 -20.64 15.36 -28.48
N ALA A 37 -21.72 15.88 -27.90
CA ALA A 37 -21.83 16.04 -26.46
C ALA A 37 -21.77 14.69 -25.72
N SER A 38 -22.45 13.68 -26.25
CA SER A 38 -22.41 12.32 -25.68
C SER A 38 -21.01 11.72 -25.74
N PHE A 39 -20.31 11.88 -26.86
CA PHE A 39 -18.93 11.40 -27.02
C PHE A 39 -17.99 12.06 -26.00
N SER A 40 -18.10 13.39 -25.82
CA SER A 40 -17.28 14.12 -24.85
C SER A 40 -17.52 13.65 -23.40
N ILE A 41 -18.76 13.29 -23.05
CA ILE A 41 -19.07 12.73 -21.73
C ILE A 41 -18.40 11.37 -21.54
N PHE A 42 -18.48 10.48 -22.54
CA PHE A 42 -17.84 9.18 -22.49
C PHE A 42 -16.32 9.31 -22.30
N ASP A 43 -15.67 10.17 -23.07
CA ASP A 43 -14.22 10.41 -22.98
C ASP A 43 -13.82 10.87 -21.55
N THR A 44 -14.56 11.82 -21.00
CA THR A 44 -14.34 12.31 -19.62
C THR A 44 -14.51 11.20 -18.57
N VAL A 45 -15.53 10.34 -18.74
CA VAL A 45 -15.80 9.23 -17.82
C VAL A 45 -14.68 8.19 -17.86
N PHE A 46 -14.18 7.83 -19.05
CA PHE A 46 -13.07 6.88 -19.19
C PHE A 46 -11.78 7.42 -18.60
N GLU A 47 -11.45 8.69 -18.86
CA GLU A 47 -10.26 9.32 -18.27
C GLU A 47 -10.35 9.37 -16.73
N SER A 48 -11.52 9.67 -16.19
CA SER A 48 -11.76 9.68 -14.74
C SER A 48 -11.64 8.27 -14.13
N ASP A 49 -12.14 7.25 -14.81
CA ASP A 49 -12.05 5.85 -14.39
C ASP A 49 -10.60 5.36 -14.35
N ASP A 50 -9.81 5.68 -15.38
CA ASP A 50 -8.39 5.30 -15.43
C ASP A 50 -7.57 5.99 -14.34
N LYS A 51 -7.80 7.28 -14.08
CA LYS A 51 -7.18 8.00 -12.96
C LYS A 51 -7.57 7.39 -11.60
N SER A 52 -8.84 7.02 -11.45
CA SER A 52 -9.33 6.38 -10.22
C SER A 52 -8.71 5.00 -10.00
N LYS A 53 -8.56 4.20 -11.06
CA LYS A 53 -7.90 2.89 -11.01
C LYS A 53 -6.43 3.02 -10.61
N ALA A 54 -5.70 3.97 -11.19
CA ALA A 54 -4.29 4.20 -10.86
C ALA A 54 -4.13 4.62 -9.39
N SER A 55 -4.96 5.55 -8.91
CA SER A 55 -4.96 5.97 -7.51
C SER A 55 -5.29 4.83 -6.55
N ASN A 56 -6.32 4.04 -6.87
CA ASN A 56 -6.70 2.87 -6.07
C ASN A 56 -5.61 1.80 -6.05
N ALA A 57 -4.93 1.55 -7.17
CA ALA A 57 -3.82 0.60 -7.22
C ALA A 57 -2.67 1.05 -6.30
N ARG A 58 -2.35 2.34 -6.29
CA ARG A 58 -1.32 2.93 -5.44
C ARG A 58 -1.68 2.87 -3.95
N LEU A 59 -2.91 3.21 -3.59
CA LEU A 59 -3.40 3.08 -2.21
C LEU A 59 -3.38 1.62 -1.72
N ASN A 60 -3.71 0.68 -2.58
CA ASN A 60 -3.63 -0.75 -2.28
C ASN A 60 -2.19 -1.23 -2.08
N GLU A 61 -1.23 -0.70 -2.83
CA GLU A 61 0.20 -0.96 -2.62
C GLU A 61 0.63 -0.53 -1.21
N LEU A 62 0.36 0.74 -0.85
CA LEU A 62 0.67 1.28 0.47
C LEU A 62 0.00 0.47 1.60
N ASN A 63 -1.29 0.17 1.47
CA ASN A 63 -2.01 -0.59 2.48
C ASN A 63 -1.44 -1.99 2.67
N ARG A 64 -1.12 -2.71 1.58
CA ARG A 64 -0.48 -4.03 1.66
C ARG A 64 0.91 -3.97 2.30
N ALA A 65 1.69 -2.94 1.95
CA ALA A 65 3.00 -2.73 2.54
C ALA A 65 2.90 -2.50 4.06
N PHE A 66 2.03 -1.59 4.49
CA PHE A 66 1.85 -1.31 5.91
C PHE A 66 1.31 -2.51 6.70
N MET A 67 0.42 -3.33 6.14
CA MET A 67 -0.02 -4.58 6.78
C MET A 67 1.14 -5.57 6.97
N VAL A 68 2.08 -5.63 6.02
CA VAL A 68 3.27 -6.49 6.16
C VAL A 68 4.20 -5.95 7.23
N ILE A 69 4.47 -4.65 7.24
CA ILE A 69 5.31 -3.98 8.23
C ILE A 69 4.72 -4.15 9.63
N GLU A 70 3.43 -3.85 9.81
CA GLU A 70 2.74 -4.00 11.09
C GLU A 70 2.82 -5.42 11.63
N ARG A 71 2.55 -6.42 10.80
CA ARG A 71 2.69 -7.81 11.20
C ARG A 71 4.10 -8.15 11.64
N ASP A 72 5.12 -7.70 10.91
CA ASP A 72 6.51 -7.96 11.24
C ASP A 72 6.91 -7.29 12.57
N MET A 73 6.42 -6.07 12.82
CA MET A 73 6.65 -5.34 14.08
C MET A 73 5.95 -6.04 15.27
N LEU A 74 4.71 -6.47 15.10
CA LEU A 74 3.96 -7.19 16.14
C LEU A 74 4.56 -8.56 16.47
N GLN A 75 5.30 -9.16 15.54
CA GLN A 75 5.95 -10.46 15.70
C GLN A 75 7.45 -10.34 16.02
N LEU A 76 7.94 -9.15 16.33
CA LEU A 76 9.33 -8.93 16.67
C LEU A 76 9.73 -9.79 17.84
N ALA A 77 10.82 -10.58 17.67
CA ALA A 77 11.32 -11.53 18.65
C ALA A 77 12.55 -10.96 19.37
N ARG A 78 12.69 -11.31 20.66
CA ARG A 78 13.87 -10.97 21.45
C ARG A 78 15.04 -11.91 21.11
N ARG A 79 15.48 -11.83 19.89
CA ARG A 79 16.64 -12.54 19.39
C ARG A 79 17.54 -11.55 18.66
N THR A 80 18.82 -11.66 18.94
CA THR A 80 19.83 -10.83 18.27
C THR A 80 20.01 -11.24 16.82
N VAL A 81 20.26 -10.25 15.97
CA VAL A 81 20.53 -10.45 14.55
C VAL A 81 22.00 -10.85 14.37
N ARG A 82 22.23 -11.86 13.53
CA ARG A 82 23.56 -12.18 13.05
C ARG A 82 23.68 -11.71 11.60
N ILE A 83 24.67 -10.90 11.29
CA ILE A 83 24.91 -10.34 9.97
C ILE A 83 26.20 -10.93 9.43
N ASN A 84 26.22 -11.37 8.17
CA ASN A 84 27.40 -11.89 7.45
C ASN A 84 28.23 -12.93 8.20
N GLY A 85 27.60 -13.75 9.06
CA GLY A 85 28.31 -14.79 9.82
C GLY A 85 29.16 -14.27 10.99
N GLU A 86 29.12 -12.98 11.27
CA GLU A 86 29.81 -12.38 12.43
C GLU A 86 29.16 -12.81 13.74
N ALA A 87 29.81 -12.47 14.86
CA ALA A 87 29.21 -12.69 16.18
C ALA A 87 27.84 -11.99 16.25
N PRO A 88 26.86 -12.59 16.94
CA PRO A 88 25.55 -11.94 17.08
C PRO A 88 25.70 -10.55 17.66
N SER A 89 25.00 -9.58 17.09
CA SER A 89 24.89 -8.24 17.70
C SER A 89 24.39 -8.39 19.13
N ASP A 90 24.74 -7.51 20.01
CA ASP A 90 24.20 -7.46 21.37
C ASP A 90 22.79 -6.81 21.42
N LYS A 91 22.24 -6.35 20.28
CA LYS A 91 20.97 -5.66 20.13
C LYS A 91 19.93 -6.52 19.41
N TYR A 92 18.68 -6.38 19.79
CA TYR A 92 17.55 -7.05 19.12
C TYR A 92 17.13 -6.35 17.83
N LEU A 93 17.32 -5.04 17.74
CA LEU A 93 17.17 -4.23 16.54
C LEU A 93 18.55 -3.76 16.10
N HIS A 94 18.81 -3.80 14.82
CA HIS A 94 20.06 -3.33 14.24
C HIS A 94 19.72 -2.27 13.18
N MET A 95 20.27 -1.06 13.37
CA MET A 95 20.28 -0.02 12.36
C MET A 95 21.60 -0.12 11.62
N ASP A 96 21.52 -0.28 10.31
CA ASP A 96 22.71 -0.25 9.46
C ASP A 96 22.81 1.13 8.81
N ASP A 97 23.64 1.95 9.41
CA ASP A 97 24.07 3.26 8.91
C ASP A 97 25.43 3.19 8.18
N GLN A 98 26.06 2.02 8.15
CA GLN A 98 27.40 1.81 7.58
C GLN A 98 27.41 0.99 6.28
N GLY A 99 26.24 0.63 5.74
CA GLY A 99 26.12 0.05 4.40
C GLY A 99 26.36 -1.45 4.29
N PHE A 100 26.11 -2.26 5.34
CA PHE A 100 26.16 -3.73 5.25
C PHE A 100 25.09 -4.29 4.30
N PHE A 101 23.95 -3.63 4.20
CA PHE A 101 22.87 -4.03 3.29
C PHE A 101 22.77 -3.11 2.07
N SER A 102 23.07 -1.80 2.23
CA SER A 102 23.13 -0.80 1.17
C SER A 102 23.75 0.51 1.69
N GLU A 103 23.93 1.48 0.79
CA GLU A 103 24.37 2.85 1.14
C GLU A 103 23.32 3.66 1.93
N THR A 104 22.15 3.08 2.21
CA THR A 104 21.03 3.73 2.88
C THR A 104 20.65 3.05 4.19
N ASN A 105 20.01 3.82 5.09
CA ASN A 105 19.54 3.33 6.38
C ASN A 105 18.71 2.07 6.26
N ALA A 106 19.17 0.97 6.85
CA ALA A 106 18.42 -0.28 6.93
C ALA A 106 18.09 -0.61 8.39
N LEU A 107 16.91 -1.19 8.62
CA LEU A 107 16.48 -1.69 9.91
C LEU A 107 16.36 -3.20 9.86
N ALA A 108 17.18 -3.92 10.62
CA ALA A 108 17.18 -5.38 10.69
C ALA A 108 16.77 -5.89 12.08
N PHE A 109 16.02 -6.98 12.10
CA PHE A 109 15.55 -7.66 13.32
C PHE A 109 15.13 -9.08 13.03
N VAL A 110 14.88 -9.85 14.10
CA VAL A 110 14.29 -11.19 14.02
C VAL A 110 12.82 -11.11 14.39
N ARG A 111 11.97 -11.75 13.62
CA ARG A 111 10.55 -11.92 13.92
C ARG A 111 10.19 -13.39 14.13
N SER A 112 9.12 -13.64 14.87
CA SER A 112 8.47 -14.95 15.02
C SER A 112 7.34 -15.15 14.01
N GLY A 113 6.69 -16.31 14.05
CA GLY A 113 5.47 -16.58 13.29
C GLY A 113 5.72 -16.92 11.82
N TRP A 114 6.92 -17.37 11.46
CA TRP A 114 7.12 -17.96 10.15
C TRP A 114 6.58 -19.38 10.14
N SER A 115 5.50 -19.58 9.42
CA SER A 115 4.75 -20.83 9.42
C SER A 115 5.62 -22.05 9.07
N ASN A 116 5.73 -22.98 10.00
CA ASN A 116 6.34 -24.29 9.81
C ASN A 116 5.42 -25.36 10.39
N PRO A 117 4.31 -25.69 9.68
CA PRO A 117 3.29 -26.60 10.18
C PRO A 117 3.89 -27.96 10.53
N GLY A 118 3.66 -28.41 11.77
CA GLY A 118 4.18 -29.69 12.25
C GLY A 118 5.70 -29.83 12.28
N TYR A 119 6.42 -28.70 12.18
CA TYR A 119 7.88 -28.67 12.08
C TYR A 119 8.45 -29.57 10.95
N MET A 120 7.69 -29.69 9.86
CA MET A 120 8.05 -30.54 8.72
C MET A 120 9.23 -30.04 7.92
N LEU A 121 9.55 -28.76 8.01
CA LEU A 121 10.70 -28.16 7.33
C LEU A 121 11.87 -28.01 8.31
N PRO A 122 13.12 -28.20 7.86
CA PRO A 122 14.32 -28.06 8.70
C PRO A 122 14.67 -26.58 8.96
N ARG A 123 13.70 -25.83 9.50
CA ARG A 123 13.84 -24.40 9.83
C ARG A 123 13.06 -24.03 11.08
N SER A 124 13.46 -22.97 11.74
CA SER A 124 12.75 -22.36 12.86
C SER A 124 11.47 -21.65 12.40
N ASP A 125 10.59 -21.32 13.33
CA ASP A 125 9.49 -20.37 13.21
C ASP A 125 9.95 -18.90 13.25
N LEU A 126 11.23 -18.67 13.50
CA LEU A 126 11.89 -17.37 13.49
C LEU A 126 12.42 -17.04 12.09
N GLN A 127 12.40 -15.77 11.74
CA GLN A 127 12.90 -15.26 10.46
C GLN A 127 13.67 -13.96 10.67
N SER A 128 14.87 -13.89 10.11
CA SER A 128 15.61 -12.63 10.01
C SER A 128 15.03 -11.78 8.88
N VAL A 129 14.74 -10.51 9.19
CA VAL A 129 14.11 -9.54 8.28
C VAL A 129 14.86 -8.23 8.33
N ALA A 130 14.97 -7.55 7.20
CA ALA A 130 15.44 -6.18 7.12
C ALA A 130 14.54 -5.35 6.21
N TYR A 131 14.42 -4.07 6.51
CA TYR A 131 13.78 -3.04 5.69
C TYR A 131 14.85 -2.10 5.18
N GLN A 132 14.89 -1.89 3.89
CA GLN A 132 15.94 -1.15 3.20
C GLN A 132 15.34 -0.35 2.05
N LEU A 133 15.80 0.89 1.87
CA LEU A 133 15.54 1.66 0.67
C LEU A 133 16.63 1.32 -0.36
N ASP A 134 16.22 0.93 -1.55
CA ASP A 134 17.09 0.65 -2.67
C ASP A 134 16.37 1.03 -3.98
N ASP A 135 17.04 1.82 -4.83
CA ASP A 135 16.51 2.32 -6.12
C ASP A 135 15.06 2.82 -6.00
N GLU A 136 14.84 3.83 -5.13
CA GLU A 136 13.52 4.46 -4.87
C GLU A 136 12.43 3.47 -4.44
N THR A 137 12.80 2.29 -3.98
CA THR A 137 11.87 1.24 -3.55
C THR A 137 12.18 0.81 -2.11
N LEU A 138 11.18 0.90 -1.24
CA LEU A 138 11.28 0.30 0.09
C LEU A 138 11.12 -1.21 -0.06
N ASN A 139 12.21 -1.92 0.19
CA ASN A 139 12.31 -3.36 0.10
C ASN A 139 12.24 -4.02 1.49
N ARG A 140 11.60 -5.17 1.56
CA ARG A 140 11.67 -6.10 2.67
C ARG A 140 12.57 -7.26 2.29
N LEU A 141 13.68 -7.38 2.97
CA LEU A 141 14.62 -8.48 2.82
C LEU A 141 14.33 -9.55 3.87
N HIS A 142 14.52 -10.81 3.54
CA HIS A 142 14.42 -11.89 4.51
C HIS A 142 15.26 -13.10 4.10
N PHE A 143 15.71 -13.83 5.10
CA PHE A 143 16.42 -15.10 4.91
C PHE A 143 15.51 -16.29 5.23
N ASN A 144 15.84 -17.45 4.64
CA ASN A 144 15.16 -18.70 4.97
C ASN A 144 15.54 -19.24 6.35
N PHE A 145 16.68 -18.81 6.87
CA PHE A 145 17.21 -19.18 8.19
C PHE A 145 17.47 -17.92 9.00
N VAL A 146 17.33 -18.04 10.31
CA VAL A 146 17.55 -16.89 11.22
C VAL A 146 19.00 -16.45 11.20
N ASP A 147 19.93 -17.42 11.19
CA ASP A 147 21.38 -17.21 11.10
C ASP A 147 21.83 -17.67 9.70
N PRO A 148 21.81 -16.78 8.70
CA PRO A 148 22.25 -17.14 7.36
C PRO A 148 23.76 -17.41 7.35
N VAL A 149 24.19 -18.33 6.49
CA VAL A 149 25.61 -18.59 6.25
C VAL A 149 26.27 -17.41 5.54
N VAL A 150 27.57 -17.26 5.70
CA VAL A 150 28.35 -16.22 5.00
C VAL A 150 28.12 -16.33 3.49
N GLY A 151 27.78 -15.21 2.85
CA GLY A 151 27.51 -15.16 1.43
C GLY A 151 26.09 -15.57 1.03
N ALA A 152 25.19 -15.89 1.98
CA ALA A 152 23.79 -16.10 1.65
C ALA A 152 23.13 -14.79 1.23
N GLU A 153 22.46 -14.80 0.10
CA GLU A 153 21.70 -13.65 -0.38
C GLU A 153 20.28 -13.65 0.22
N PRO A 154 19.78 -12.49 0.68
CA PRO A 154 18.42 -12.38 1.14
C PRO A 154 17.43 -12.47 -0.02
N LYS A 155 16.22 -12.94 0.26
CA LYS A 155 15.09 -12.78 -0.66
C LYS A 155 14.55 -11.37 -0.54
N VAL A 156 14.50 -10.67 -1.66
CA VAL A 156 14.01 -9.31 -1.76
C VAL A 156 12.53 -9.30 -2.12
N ARG A 157 11.75 -8.54 -1.38
CA ARG A 157 10.33 -8.29 -1.67
C ARG A 157 10.09 -6.79 -1.71
N PRO A 158 9.80 -6.22 -2.88
CA PRO A 158 9.43 -4.81 -2.99
C PRO A 158 8.09 -4.58 -2.27
N LEU A 159 8.00 -3.49 -1.51
CA LEU A 159 6.82 -3.11 -0.76
C LEU A 159 6.21 -1.81 -1.25
N ILE A 160 6.99 -0.75 -1.36
CA ILE A 160 6.53 0.58 -1.76
C ILE A 160 7.53 1.15 -2.76
N THR A 161 7.03 1.54 -3.91
CA THR A 161 7.80 2.23 -4.96
C THR A 161 7.74 3.75 -4.80
N GLN A 162 8.50 4.49 -5.61
CA GLN A 162 8.51 5.97 -5.62
C GLN A 162 8.79 6.58 -4.23
N VAL A 163 9.79 6.03 -3.53
CA VAL A 163 10.23 6.46 -2.20
C VAL A 163 11.55 7.21 -2.33
N ASP A 164 11.58 8.46 -1.84
CA ASP A 164 12.79 9.28 -1.84
C ASP A 164 13.66 9.05 -0.60
N ASP A 165 13.02 8.81 0.56
CA ASP A 165 13.74 8.63 1.83
C ASP A 165 12.95 7.79 2.82
N VAL A 166 13.65 7.05 3.70
CA VAL A 166 13.08 6.27 4.78
C VAL A 166 13.84 6.53 6.07
N LYS A 167 13.11 6.88 7.13
CA LYS A 167 13.65 7.10 8.48
C LYS A 167 12.93 6.24 9.49
N PHE A 168 13.67 5.88 10.55
CA PHE A 168 13.14 5.14 11.68
C PHE A 168 13.29 5.99 12.96
N GLU A 169 12.28 5.96 13.81
CA GLU A 169 12.31 6.57 15.13
C GLU A 169 11.80 5.56 16.17
N PHE A 170 12.37 5.65 17.36
CA PHE A 170 12.14 4.71 18.44
C PHE A 170 11.56 5.43 19.65
N TYR A 171 10.45 4.93 20.18
CA TYR A 171 9.82 5.50 21.37
C TYR A 171 10.35 4.82 22.62
N ARG A 172 10.99 5.62 23.48
CA ARG A 172 11.56 5.20 24.76
C ARG A 172 11.40 6.28 25.80
N GLN A 173 11.09 5.91 27.03
CA GLN A 173 11.03 6.84 28.18
C GLN A 173 10.20 8.11 27.88
N GLY A 174 9.05 7.95 27.21
CA GLY A 174 8.17 9.05 26.89
C GLY A 174 8.59 9.93 25.70
N LYS A 175 9.65 9.60 24.95
CA LYS A 175 10.18 10.43 23.86
C LYS A 175 10.51 9.61 22.61
N TRP A 176 10.33 10.21 21.45
CA TRP A 176 10.81 9.70 20.17
C TRP A 176 12.28 10.06 19.98
N GLN A 177 13.08 9.07 19.60
CA GLN A 177 14.52 9.18 19.39
C GLN A 177 14.87 8.63 18.03
N LYS A 178 15.81 9.27 17.33
CA LYS A 178 16.29 8.82 16.01
C LYS A 178 17.33 7.70 16.12
N GLU A 179 18.04 7.65 17.22
CA GLU A 179 19.10 6.67 17.46
C GLU A 179 18.55 5.50 18.28
N LEU A 180 19.01 4.31 17.94
CA LEU A 180 18.70 3.10 18.69
C LEU A 180 19.70 2.94 19.84
N ILE A 181 19.33 3.44 21.02
CA ILE A 181 20.15 3.39 22.21
C ILE A 181 19.80 2.15 23.06
N GLY A 182 20.84 1.37 23.45
CA GLY A 182 20.70 0.22 24.36
C GLY A 182 20.29 -1.09 23.67
N LYS A 183 20.15 -2.15 24.47
CA LYS A 183 19.88 -3.52 24.02
C LYS A 183 18.40 -3.84 23.92
N ASN A 184 17.60 -3.24 24.80
CA ASN A 184 16.19 -3.56 24.92
C ASN A 184 15.38 -3.04 23.75
N LEU A 185 14.24 -3.67 23.48
CA LEU A 185 13.28 -3.22 22.48
C LEU A 185 12.65 -1.88 22.90
N PRO A 186 12.43 -0.94 21.97
CA PRO A 186 11.65 0.26 22.24
C PRO A 186 10.16 -0.10 22.46
N GLN A 187 9.41 0.76 23.12
CA GLN A 187 7.96 0.57 23.33
C GLN A 187 7.18 0.69 22.03
N ALA A 188 7.64 1.54 21.12
CA ALA A 188 7.09 1.69 19.77
C ALA A 188 8.19 2.08 18.77
N LEU A 189 7.91 1.83 17.50
CA LEU A 189 8.73 2.21 16.37
C LEU A 189 7.89 3.02 15.40
N ALA A 190 8.43 4.10 14.87
CA ALA A 190 7.85 4.83 13.76
C ALA A 190 8.72 4.63 12.52
N ILE A 191 8.06 4.34 11.40
CA ILE A 191 8.63 4.43 10.07
C ILE A 191 8.11 5.70 9.40
N ILE A 192 9.01 6.49 8.86
CA ILE A 192 8.72 7.74 8.16
C ILE A 192 9.21 7.55 6.73
N ILE A 193 8.28 7.57 5.80
CA ILE A 193 8.53 7.30 4.37
C ILE A 193 8.21 8.56 3.60
N GLN A 194 9.20 9.11 2.91
CA GLN A 194 9.00 10.23 1.99
C GLN A 194 8.67 9.67 0.61
N THR A 195 7.44 9.85 0.14
CA THR A 195 6.98 9.40 -1.17
C THR A 195 6.86 10.57 -2.15
N LYS A 196 7.04 10.30 -3.46
CA LYS A 196 6.94 11.33 -4.51
C LYS A 196 5.52 11.84 -4.71
N ASP A 197 4.52 11.01 -4.44
CA ASP A 197 3.11 11.26 -4.72
C ASP A 197 2.29 11.72 -3.51
N PHE A 198 2.53 11.16 -2.32
CA PHE A 198 1.79 11.50 -1.09
C PHE A 198 2.61 12.31 -0.09
N GLY A 199 3.89 12.61 -0.40
CA GLY A 199 4.78 13.28 0.54
C GLY A 199 5.17 12.40 1.72
N GLU A 200 5.29 12.98 2.92
CA GLU A 200 5.69 12.28 4.12
C GLU A 200 4.55 11.44 4.71
N ILE A 201 4.78 10.14 4.87
CA ILE A 201 3.87 9.22 5.54
C ILE A 201 4.55 8.71 6.79
N ARG A 202 4.01 9.02 7.98
CA ARG A 202 4.47 8.53 9.27
C ARG A 202 3.53 7.46 9.80
N ARG A 203 4.07 6.25 10.08
CA ARG A 203 3.33 5.15 10.73
C ARG A 203 4.03 4.72 12.00
N GLN A 204 3.24 4.47 13.03
CA GLN A 204 3.71 4.09 14.36
C GLN A 204 3.19 2.70 14.71
N PHE A 205 4.07 1.85 15.22
CA PHE A 205 3.77 0.47 15.57
C PHE A 205 4.18 0.23 17.02
N LEU A 206 3.31 -0.37 17.80
CA LEU A 206 3.65 -0.87 19.12
C LEU A 206 4.51 -2.12 18.97
N ILE A 207 5.56 -2.21 19.78
CA ILE A 207 6.42 -3.38 19.81
C ILE A 207 6.10 -4.20 21.04
N PRO A 208 5.75 -5.49 20.91
CA PRO A 208 5.52 -6.34 22.07
C PRO A 208 6.85 -6.59 22.81
N GLY A 209 6.92 -6.21 24.07
CA GLY A 209 8.13 -6.37 24.87
C GLY A 209 7.95 -5.87 26.28
N ASP A 210 8.96 -6.07 27.16
CA ASP A 210 8.94 -5.45 28.47
C ASP A 210 8.95 -3.94 28.29
N GLN A 211 7.89 -3.32 28.79
CA GLN A 211 8.00 -1.95 29.19
C GLN A 211 9.17 -1.89 30.16
N ASP A 212 10.11 -0.98 29.95
CA ASP A 212 11.10 -0.66 30.97
C ASP A 212 10.28 -0.49 32.26
N LYS A 213 10.44 -1.43 33.20
CA LYS A 213 9.88 -1.24 34.54
C LYS A 213 10.48 0.06 34.98
N THR A 214 9.68 1.10 35.12
CA THR A 214 10.05 2.29 35.85
C THR A 214 10.59 1.80 37.19
N SER A 215 11.90 1.90 37.37
CA SER A 215 12.57 1.68 38.65
C SER A 215 12.02 2.74 39.64
N GLY A 216 10.97 2.37 40.32
CA GLY A 216 10.30 3.23 41.25
C GLY A 216 9.18 2.52 41.98
N ASP A 217 9.46 1.39 42.64
CA ASP A 217 8.66 0.78 43.70
C ASP A 217 9.47 -0.42 44.32
N ASP A 218 10.67 -0.13 44.83
CA ASP A 218 11.36 -0.97 45.79
C ASP A 218 11.87 -0.06 46.93
N ASP A 219 10.93 0.59 47.62
CA ASP A 219 11.12 1.17 48.96
C ASP A 219 9.79 1.12 49.71
N GLU A 220 9.46 -0.08 50.26
CA GLU A 220 8.73 -0.26 51.51
C GLU A 220 9.09 -1.62 52.12
#